data_334276d86acd98561d944ddac591c376
#
_entry.id   334276d86acd98561d944ddac591c376
#
_cell.length_a   1.000
_cell.length_b   1.000
_cell.length_c   1.000
_cell.angle_alpha   90.00
_cell.angle_beta   90.00
_cell.angle_gamma   90.00
#
_symmetry.space_group_name_H-M   'P 1'
#
loop_
_entity.id
_entity.type
_entity.pdbx_description
1 polymer ?
#
loop_
_entity_poly.entity_id
_entity_poly.type
_entity_poly.pdbx_seq_one_letter_code
_entity_poly.pdbx_strand_id
1 'polypeptide(L)'
;MTRPITAGLDGTEESIAALHWAAREAVRRGLPLRVVQVWHFQPYEAIDAADPDTQAGWVRDALDEAVRSVTARHPDLDVATDVVAGETVDTLLAAAAESEMLVLGSRGHGPVVGFLLGSVGQQVIAEATRPVVLVRAGDRPAAEAAGREVVVGQQGQPDDSADTLRFAFETAAARGATVRVVRAWTLPPVFAYSPGSMHLLDEAGGLEPFEAKALAAALRPWRERFPDVPVIEHLEIGSAGQVLLSVAGRAQLMVVGRRAHRTAVGARIGSVAHGVLHHADCPVAVVPHA
;
A
#
# COMPACT_ATOMS: atom_id res chain seq x y z
N MET A 1 1.36 -16.44 17.47
CA MET A 1 2.64 -15.96 16.91
C MET A 1 2.38 -14.63 16.24
N THR A 2 3.14 -13.59 16.56
CA THR A 2 3.10 -12.29 15.90
C THR A 2 3.67 -12.42 14.50
N ARG A 3 2.96 -11.90 13.48
CA ARG A 3 3.42 -11.93 12.10
C ARG A 3 4.42 -10.81 11.86
N PRO A 4 5.54 -11.07 11.14
CA PRO A 4 6.51 -10.03 10.82
C PRO A 4 5.97 -9.05 9.78
N ILE A 5 6.59 -7.87 9.68
CA ILE A 5 6.56 -7.07 8.45
C ILE A 5 7.63 -7.64 7.53
N THR A 6 7.27 -7.94 6.28
CA THR A 6 8.23 -8.50 5.33
C THR A 6 8.59 -7.47 4.26
N ALA A 7 9.88 -7.29 4.00
CA ALA A 7 10.39 -6.48 2.90
C ALA A 7 10.98 -7.37 1.81
N GLY A 8 10.57 -7.16 0.56
CA GLY A 8 11.20 -7.79 -0.61
C GLY A 8 12.38 -6.95 -1.08
N LEU A 9 13.54 -7.57 -1.23
CA LEU A 9 14.78 -6.95 -1.67
C LEU A 9 15.22 -7.51 -3.02
N ASP A 10 15.65 -6.63 -3.94
CA ASP A 10 16.20 -6.98 -5.25
C ASP A 10 17.48 -6.19 -5.57
N GLY A 11 18.01 -5.44 -4.58
CA GLY A 11 19.22 -4.64 -4.71
C GLY A 11 19.01 -3.28 -5.37
N THR A 12 17.81 -2.92 -5.79
CA THR A 12 17.49 -1.59 -6.32
C THR A 12 17.37 -0.54 -5.22
N GLU A 13 17.54 0.75 -5.55
CA GLU A 13 17.35 1.86 -4.61
C GLU A 13 15.93 1.87 -4.04
N GLU A 14 14.94 1.50 -4.84
CA GLU A 14 13.54 1.39 -4.43
C GLU A 14 13.34 0.29 -3.38
N SER A 15 13.97 -0.88 -3.56
CA SER A 15 13.87 -1.97 -2.59
C SER A 15 14.60 -1.64 -1.29
N ILE A 16 15.69 -0.89 -1.34
CA ILE A 16 16.38 -0.35 -0.15
C ILE A 16 15.50 0.68 0.58
N ALA A 17 14.84 1.58 -0.16
CA ALA A 17 13.89 2.53 0.43
C ALA A 17 12.70 1.79 1.09
N ALA A 18 12.19 0.74 0.45
CA ALA A 18 11.14 -0.12 0.98
C ALA A 18 11.58 -0.84 2.27
N LEU A 19 12.81 -1.36 2.30
CA LEU A 19 13.40 -1.98 3.48
C LEU A 19 13.47 -1.00 4.66
N HIS A 20 13.95 0.22 4.44
CA HIS A 20 14.00 1.25 5.50
C HIS A 20 12.61 1.68 5.95
N TRP A 21 11.63 1.79 5.05
CA TRP A 21 10.25 2.06 5.41
C TRP A 21 9.68 0.93 6.28
N ALA A 22 9.88 -0.33 5.86
CA ALA A 22 9.42 -1.51 6.59
C ALA A 22 10.04 -1.58 8.00
N ALA A 23 11.32 -1.26 8.15
CA ALA A 23 12.01 -1.20 9.43
C ALA A 23 11.38 -0.16 10.38
N ARG A 24 11.14 1.06 9.88
CA ARG A 24 10.45 2.10 10.67
C ARG A 24 9.05 1.67 11.10
N GLU A 25 8.32 1.00 10.22
CA GLU A 25 6.97 0.52 10.51
C GLU A 25 7.00 -0.65 11.52
N ALA A 26 7.97 -1.56 11.41
CA ALA A 26 8.18 -2.65 12.34
C ALA A 26 8.46 -2.14 13.76
N VAL A 27 9.34 -1.15 13.90
CA VAL A 27 9.63 -0.49 15.19
C VAL A 27 8.37 0.15 15.77
N ARG A 28 7.58 0.90 14.98
CA ARG A 28 6.35 1.56 15.46
C ARG A 28 5.29 0.57 15.95
N ARG A 29 5.22 -0.60 15.33
CA ARG A 29 4.24 -1.63 15.67
C ARG A 29 4.74 -2.65 16.68
N GLY A 30 6.02 -2.60 17.05
CA GLY A 30 6.65 -3.61 17.90
C GLY A 30 6.64 -5.01 17.27
N LEU A 31 6.81 -5.08 15.95
CA LEU A 31 6.82 -6.31 15.16
C LEU A 31 8.23 -6.63 14.66
N PRO A 32 8.59 -7.91 14.47
CA PRO A 32 9.82 -8.27 13.81
C PRO A 32 9.81 -7.90 12.32
N LEU A 33 10.97 -7.68 11.76
CA LEU A 33 11.20 -7.47 10.33
C LEU A 33 11.75 -8.75 9.70
N ARG A 34 11.19 -9.16 8.58
CA ARG A 34 11.72 -10.22 7.72
C ARG A 34 12.14 -9.62 6.39
N VAL A 35 13.35 -9.90 5.94
CA VAL A 35 13.85 -9.44 4.64
C VAL A 35 13.99 -10.65 3.74
N VAL A 36 13.29 -10.63 2.60
CA VAL A 36 13.29 -11.73 1.64
C VAL A 36 13.92 -11.25 0.33
N GLN A 37 14.95 -11.96 -0.09
CA GLN A 37 15.55 -11.77 -1.41
C GLN A 37 15.36 -13.03 -2.23
N VAL A 38 14.68 -12.89 -3.36
CA VAL A 38 14.50 -14.00 -4.30
C VAL A 38 15.67 -14.02 -5.26
N TRP A 39 16.24 -15.21 -5.41
CA TRP A 39 17.40 -15.41 -6.26
C TRP A 39 17.11 -16.43 -7.37
N HIS A 40 17.58 -16.14 -8.57
CA HIS A 40 17.57 -17.04 -9.72
C HIS A 40 19.01 -17.20 -10.24
N PHE A 41 19.44 -18.43 -10.43
CA PHE A 41 20.67 -18.66 -11.17
C PHE A 41 20.50 -18.19 -12.61
N GLN A 42 21.37 -17.30 -13.04
CA GLN A 42 21.43 -16.85 -14.44
C GLN A 42 22.73 -17.39 -15.06
N PRO A 43 22.64 -18.38 -15.95
CA PRO A 43 23.81 -18.82 -16.72
C PRO A 43 24.16 -17.71 -17.71
N TYR A 44 25.19 -16.94 -17.43
CA TYR A 44 25.76 -15.98 -18.35
C TYR A 44 26.87 -16.66 -19.16
N GLU A 45 26.65 -16.93 -20.45
CA GLU A 45 27.64 -17.47 -21.38
C GLU A 45 28.89 -16.56 -21.55
N ALA A 46 28.77 -15.26 -21.23
CA ALA A 46 29.85 -14.29 -21.39
C ALA A 46 30.75 -14.09 -20.15
N ILE A 47 30.35 -14.64 -19.00
CA ILE A 47 31.14 -14.58 -17.76
C ILE A 47 31.43 -16.01 -17.33
N ASP A 48 32.54 -16.53 -17.80
CA ASP A 48 33.05 -17.91 -17.58
C ASP A 48 33.36 -18.25 -16.10
N ALA A 49 32.89 -17.44 -15.13
CA ALA A 49 33.47 -17.45 -13.81
C ALA A 49 32.52 -17.51 -12.61
N ALA A 50 31.23 -17.40 -12.77
CA ALA A 50 30.38 -17.41 -11.60
C ALA A 50 29.50 -18.66 -11.56
N ASP A 51 29.99 -19.68 -10.86
CA ASP A 51 29.15 -20.81 -10.47
C ASP A 51 27.98 -20.39 -9.56
N PRO A 52 26.96 -21.23 -9.39
CA PRO A 52 25.79 -20.89 -8.59
C PRO A 52 26.12 -20.46 -7.16
N ASP A 53 27.14 -21.02 -6.56
CA ASP A 53 27.52 -20.74 -5.16
C ASP A 53 28.16 -19.35 -5.04
N THR A 54 28.98 -18.97 -6.01
CA THR A 54 29.56 -17.62 -6.10
C THR A 54 28.48 -16.57 -6.32
N GLN A 55 27.51 -16.78 -7.23
CA GLN A 55 26.40 -15.86 -7.44
C GLN A 55 25.52 -15.74 -6.18
N ALA A 56 25.21 -16.85 -5.53
CA ALA A 56 24.47 -16.86 -4.27
C ALA A 56 25.23 -16.13 -3.14
N GLY A 57 26.57 -16.20 -3.15
CA GLY A 57 27.44 -15.43 -2.25
C GLY A 57 27.24 -13.91 -2.41
N TRP A 58 27.31 -13.41 -3.63
CA TRP A 58 27.08 -11.98 -3.91
C TRP A 58 25.70 -11.48 -3.47
N VAL A 59 24.68 -12.31 -3.66
CA VAL A 59 23.31 -11.99 -3.22
C VAL A 59 23.25 -11.89 -1.69
N ARG A 60 23.92 -12.81 -0.98
CA ARG A 60 23.98 -12.76 0.50
C ARG A 60 24.74 -11.53 1.00
N ASP A 61 25.88 -11.21 0.39
CA ASP A 61 26.69 -10.05 0.76
C ASP A 61 25.90 -8.74 0.60
N ALA A 62 25.15 -8.60 -0.50
CA ALA A 62 24.28 -7.45 -0.74
C ALA A 62 23.13 -7.36 0.27
N LEU A 63 22.52 -8.49 0.61
CA LEU A 63 21.49 -8.59 1.64
C LEU A 63 22.04 -8.18 3.02
N ASP A 64 23.20 -8.70 3.39
CA ASP A 64 23.87 -8.40 4.67
C ASP A 64 24.22 -6.90 4.77
N GLU A 65 24.67 -6.27 3.70
CA GLU A 65 24.94 -4.83 3.68
C GLU A 65 23.63 -4.02 3.89
N ALA A 66 22.56 -4.40 3.19
CA ALA A 66 21.26 -3.74 3.35
C ALA A 66 20.75 -3.88 4.80
N VAL A 67 20.85 -5.07 5.40
CA VAL A 67 20.44 -5.33 6.78
C VAL A 67 21.30 -4.56 7.77
N ARG A 68 22.64 -4.52 7.59
CA ARG A 68 23.53 -3.68 8.41
C ARG A 68 23.11 -2.23 8.42
N SER A 69 22.65 -1.69 7.30
CA SER A 69 22.17 -0.29 7.22
C SER A 69 20.91 -0.04 8.05
N VAL A 70 20.06 -1.07 8.22
CA VAL A 70 18.86 -1.03 9.06
C VAL A 70 19.20 -1.18 10.53
N THR A 71 19.98 -2.22 10.88
CA THR A 71 20.33 -2.53 12.28
C THR A 71 21.19 -1.43 12.91
N ALA A 72 22.01 -0.74 12.12
CA ALA A 72 22.73 0.45 12.58
C ALA A 72 21.81 1.60 13.04
N ARG A 73 20.60 1.71 12.46
CA ARG A 73 19.62 2.73 12.82
C ARG A 73 18.59 2.25 13.85
N HIS A 74 18.35 0.94 13.90
CA HIS A 74 17.36 0.29 14.75
C HIS A 74 17.98 -0.93 15.42
N PRO A 75 18.90 -0.76 16.41
CA PRO A 75 19.68 -1.86 16.99
C PRO A 75 18.82 -2.88 17.75
N ASP A 76 17.64 -2.46 18.25
CA ASP A 76 16.74 -3.34 19.00
C ASP A 76 15.70 -4.05 18.12
N LEU A 77 15.71 -3.80 16.80
CA LEU A 77 14.79 -4.44 15.87
C LEU A 77 15.23 -5.88 15.59
N ASP A 78 14.33 -6.82 15.86
CA ASP A 78 14.52 -8.23 15.47
C ASP A 78 14.39 -8.36 13.95
N VAL A 79 15.49 -8.75 13.28
CA VAL A 79 15.58 -8.84 11.81
C VAL A 79 15.97 -10.24 11.40
N ALA A 80 15.07 -10.92 10.68
CA ALA A 80 15.34 -12.19 10.02
C ALA A 80 15.57 -11.98 8.52
N THR A 81 16.47 -12.79 7.93
CA THR A 81 16.81 -12.72 6.51
C THR A 81 16.63 -14.07 5.83
N ASP A 82 16.06 -14.06 4.64
CA ASP A 82 15.89 -15.24 3.80
C ASP A 82 16.36 -14.97 2.37
N VAL A 83 17.27 -15.80 1.88
CA VAL A 83 17.59 -15.89 0.44
C VAL A 83 16.90 -17.13 -0.11
N VAL A 84 15.92 -16.94 -0.97
CA VAL A 84 15.06 -18.00 -1.48
C VAL A 84 15.27 -18.18 -2.97
N ALA A 85 15.62 -19.39 -3.39
CA ALA A 85 15.65 -19.78 -4.80
C ALA A 85 14.24 -20.13 -5.26
N GLY A 86 13.75 -19.53 -6.36
CA GLY A 86 12.42 -19.82 -6.88
C GLY A 86 11.84 -18.70 -7.76
N GLU A 87 10.60 -18.90 -8.19
CA GLU A 87 9.87 -17.88 -8.94
C GLU A 87 9.53 -16.69 -8.03
N THR A 88 9.87 -15.48 -8.50
CA THR A 88 9.81 -14.26 -7.67
C THR A 88 8.41 -13.99 -7.14
N VAL A 89 7.40 -14.09 -8.00
CA VAL A 89 6.01 -13.78 -7.61
C VAL A 89 5.49 -14.79 -6.59
N ASP A 90 5.68 -16.08 -6.84
CA ASP A 90 5.20 -17.15 -5.95
C ASP A 90 5.86 -17.08 -4.59
N THR A 91 7.17 -16.81 -4.56
CA THR A 91 7.94 -16.65 -3.32
C THR A 91 7.45 -15.45 -2.50
N LEU A 92 7.23 -14.30 -3.16
CA LEU A 92 6.73 -13.10 -2.49
C LEU A 92 5.29 -13.26 -2.01
N LEU A 93 4.43 -13.98 -2.75
CA LEU A 93 3.07 -14.29 -2.32
C LEU A 93 3.05 -15.21 -1.10
N ALA A 94 3.91 -16.23 -1.07
CA ALA A 94 4.07 -17.09 0.09
C ALA A 94 4.56 -16.31 1.31
N ALA A 95 5.57 -15.45 1.15
CA ALA A 95 6.05 -14.56 2.19
C ALA A 95 4.97 -13.59 2.69
N ALA A 96 4.18 -13.01 1.78
CA ALA A 96 3.08 -12.13 2.13
C ALA A 96 2.01 -12.83 2.99
N ALA A 97 1.66 -14.08 2.68
CA ALA A 97 0.65 -14.83 3.42
C ALA A 97 1.01 -15.04 4.91
N GLU A 98 2.30 -15.13 5.21
CA GLU A 98 2.83 -15.28 6.57
C GLU A 98 3.06 -13.95 7.29
N SER A 99 2.92 -12.82 6.59
CA SER A 99 3.27 -11.48 7.09
C SER A 99 2.05 -10.71 7.58
N GLU A 100 2.28 -9.67 8.38
CA GLU A 100 1.30 -8.62 8.66
C GLU A 100 1.06 -7.76 7.41
N MET A 101 2.13 -7.42 6.73
CA MET A 101 2.15 -6.78 5.41
C MET A 101 3.43 -7.10 4.66
N LEU A 102 3.37 -7.06 3.34
CA LEU A 102 4.54 -7.12 2.46
C LEU A 102 4.87 -5.72 1.97
N VAL A 103 6.15 -5.34 2.01
CA VAL A 103 6.64 -4.03 1.55
C VAL A 103 7.60 -4.26 0.38
N LEU A 104 7.33 -3.59 -0.74
CA LEU A 104 8.12 -3.69 -1.97
C LEU A 104 8.53 -2.31 -2.47
N GLY A 105 9.66 -2.25 -3.16
CA GLY A 105 10.04 -1.08 -3.94
C GLY A 105 9.16 -0.93 -5.18
N SER A 106 8.73 0.30 -5.45
CA SER A 106 8.07 0.63 -6.72
C SER A 106 9.10 1.21 -7.67
N ARG A 107 9.29 0.61 -8.84
CA ARG A 107 10.26 1.09 -9.83
C ARG A 107 9.87 2.49 -10.30
N GLY A 108 10.74 3.48 -9.99
CA GLY A 108 10.75 4.78 -10.64
C GLY A 108 11.63 4.67 -11.87
N HIS A 109 11.09 4.79 -13.07
CA HIS A 109 11.94 5.03 -14.22
C HIS A 109 12.20 6.54 -14.27
N GLY A 110 13.48 6.96 -14.38
CA GLY A 110 14.04 8.30 -14.50
C GLY A 110 13.13 9.43 -15.03
N PRO A 111 13.63 10.55 -15.57
CA PRO A 111 12.87 11.77 -15.84
C PRO A 111 11.76 11.65 -16.92
N VAL A 112 11.49 10.44 -17.42
CA VAL A 112 10.35 10.17 -18.30
C VAL A 112 9.09 10.02 -17.46
N VAL A 113 8.19 10.97 -17.64
CA VAL A 113 6.86 11.07 -17.03
C VAL A 113 6.10 9.74 -17.18
N GLY A 114 5.93 9.01 -16.06
CA GLY A 114 5.10 7.80 -16.01
C GLY A 114 5.69 6.74 -15.09
N PHE A 115 5.08 6.56 -13.92
CA PHE A 115 5.47 5.49 -13.02
C PHE A 115 5.04 4.14 -13.60
N LEU A 116 5.98 3.26 -13.86
CA LEU A 116 5.68 1.88 -14.19
C LEU A 116 5.77 1.04 -12.93
N LEU A 117 4.64 0.62 -12.44
CA LEU A 117 4.56 -0.50 -11.51
C LEU A 117 5.18 -1.72 -12.21
N GLY A 118 6.27 -2.28 -11.66
CA GLY A 118 6.93 -3.44 -12.25
C GLY A 118 5.98 -4.64 -12.33
N SER A 119 6.20 -5.52 -13.29
CA SER A 119 5.35 -6.73 -13.50
C SER A 119 5.21 -7.57 -12.22
N VAL A 120 6.29 -7.74 -11.45
CA VAL A 120 6.29 -8.44 -10.16
C VAL A 120 5.37 -7.75 -9.16
N GLY A 121 5.53 -6.43 -8.96
CA GLY A 121 4.68 -5.66 -8.05
C GLY A 121 3.19 -5.72 -8.44
N GLN A 122 2.88 -5.66 -9.74
CA GLN A 122 1.51 -5.78 -10.24
C GLN A 122 0.89 -7.14 -9.91
N GLN A 123 1.61 -8.24 -10.17
CA GLN A 123 1.11 -9.58 -9.92
C GLN A 123 0.95 -9.83 -8.42
N VAL A 124 1.96 -9.46 -7.62
CA VAL A 124 1.89 -9.61 -6.16
C VAL A 124 0.71 -8.83 -5.58
N ILE A 125 0.52 -7.56 -5.98
CA ILE A 125 -0.63 -6.77 -5.51
C ILE A 125 -1.95 -7.41 -5.95
N ALA A 126 -2.03 -7.92 -7.18
CA ALA A 126 -3.25 -8.51 -7.71
C ALA A 126 -3.66 -9.80 -6.96
N GLU A 127 -2.71 -10.57 -6.42
CA GLU A 127 -2.96 -11.90 -5.88
C GLU A 127 -2.76 -12.02 -4.36
N ALA A 128 -2.02 -11.09 -3.73
CA ALA A 128 -1.75 -11.13 -2.30
C ALA A 128 -3.04 -11.16 -1.46
N THR A 129 -3.04 -11.97 -0.41
CA THR A 129 -4.14 -12.07 0.57
C THR A 129 -3.92 -11.16 1.78
N ARG A 130 -2.79 -10.46 1.82
CA ARG A 130 -2.37 -9.53 2.87
C ARG A 130 -2.07 -8.16 2.26
N PRO A 131 -2.07 -7.10 3.07
CA PRO A 131 -1.69 -5.77 2.60
C PRO A 131 -0.32 -5.75 1.93
N VAL A 132 -0.21 -5.08 0.79
CA VAL A 132 1.05 -4.83 0.10
C VAL A 132 1.28 -3.34 0.05
N VAL A 133 2.44 -2.90 0.53
CA VAL A 133 2.84 -1.49 0.52
C VAL A 133 3.93 -1.29 -0.54
N LEU A 134 3.71 -0.33 -1.43
CA LEU A 134 4.72 0.10 -2.39
C LEU A 134 5.38 1.39 -1.94
N VAL A 135 6.71 1.40 -1.92
CA VAL A 135 7.55 2.51 -1.50
C VAL A 135 8.44 2.96 -2.65
N ARG A 136 8.64 4.25 -2.81
CA ARG A 136 9.47 4.85 -3.88
C ARG A 136 10.89 5.10 -3.40
N ALA A 137 11.86 5.14 -4.33
CA ALA A 137 13.26 5.45 -4.04
C ALA A 137 13.45 6.78 -3.31
N GLY A 138 12.61 7.77 -3.59
CA GLY A 138 12.65 9.08 -2.94
C GLY A 138 11.95 9.17 -1.58
N ASP A 139 11.44 8.05 -1.04
CA ASP A 139 10.77 8.06 0.27
C ASP A 139 11.75 8.45 1.38
N ARG A 140 11.42 9.51 2.08
CA ARG A 140 12.25 10.06 3.15
C ARG A 140 11.49 10.08 4.47
N PRO A 141 12.17 9.91 5.62
CA PRO A 141 11.55 10.06 6.93
C PRO A 141 10.83 11.41 7.12
N ALA A 142 11.29 12.47 6.44
CA ALA A 142 10.61 13.77 6.43
C ALA A 142 9.21 13.73 5.81
N ALA A 143 8.92 12.78 4.92
CA ALA A 143 7.57 12.57 4.40
C ALA A 143 6.60 12.02 5.46
N GLU A 144 7.15 11.46 6.55
CA GLU A 144 6.39 10.97 7.70
C GLU A 144 6.35 12.00 8.85
N ALA A 145 6.71 13.28 8.57
CA ALA A 145 6.76 14.34 9.57
C ALA A 145 5.40 14.63 10.19
N ALA A 146 5.41 15.19 11.39
CA ALA A 146 4.21 15.61 12.11
C ALA A 146 3.28 16.47 11.24
N GLY A 147 1.99 16.18 11.29
CA GLY A 147 0.95 16.87 10.52
C GLY A 147 0.62 16.23 9.16
N ARG A 148 1.36 15.20 8.72
CA ARG A 148 0.95 14.40 7.57
C ARG A 148 -0.03 13.29 7.99
N GLU A 149 -0.92 12.97 7.09
CA GLU A 149 -2.11 12.15 7.33
C GLU A 149 -1.94 10.73 6.77
N VAL A 150 -2.64 9.76 7.35
CA VAL A 150 -2.96 8.50 6.67
C VAL A 150 -4.24 8.74 5.88
N VAL A 151 -4.13 8.77 4.55
CA VAL A 151 -5.27 8.98 3.66
C VAL A 151 -5.83 7.62 3.24
N VAL A 152 -7.14 7.43 3.38
CA VAL A 152 -7.80 6.17 3.01
C VAL A 152 -9.03 6.42 2.14
N GLY A 153 -9.16 5.65 1.05
CA GLY A 153 -10.35 5.63 0.21
C GLY A 153 -11.43 4.74 0.82
N GLN A 154 -12.66 5.29 1.00
CA GLN A 154 -13.84 4.55 1.42
C GLN A 154 -14.83 4.49 0.26
N GLN A 155 -15.36 3.29 -0.01
CA GLN A 155 -16.30 3.05 -1.11
C GLN A 155 -17.42 2.09 -0.65
N GLY A 156 -18.58 2.22 -1.25
CA GLY A 156 -19.71 1.30 -1.06
C GLY A 156 -20.38 1.41 0.30
N GLN A 157 -20.90 0.28 0.78
CA GLN A 157 -21.49 0.16 2.10
C GLN A 157 -20.42 0.15 3.20
N PRO A 158 -20.77 0.36 4.48
CA PRO A 158 -19.80 0.38 5.57
C PRO A 158 -18.86 -0.83 5.60
N ASP A 159 -19.39 -2.02 5.34
CA ASP A 159 -18.63 -3.29 5.42
C ASP A 159 -17.69 -3.49 4.22
N ASP A 160 -17.99 -2.90 3.06
CA ASP A 160 -17.20 -3.05 1.83
C ASP A 160 -15.76 -2.54 1.97
N SER A 161 -15.52 -1.63 2.91
CA SER A 161 -14.21 -1.02 3.16
C SER A 161 -13.65 -1.32 4.54
N ALA A 162 -14.24 -2.28 5.28
CA ALA A 162 -13.88 -2.54 6.67
C ALA A 162 -12.40 -2.89 6.84
N ASP A 163 -11.83 -3.77 6.01
CA ASP A 163 -10.43 -4.15 6.08
C ASP A 163 -9.50 -2.98 5.75
N THR A 164 -9.87 -2.17 4.76
CA THR A 164 -9.12 -0.99 4.35
C THR A 164 -9.10 0.08 5.44
N LEU A 165 -10.26 0.34 6.07
CA LEU A 165 -10.38 1.25 7.21
C LEU A 165 -9.63 0.73 8.42
N ARG A 166 -9.76 -0.56 8.76
CA ARG A 166 -9.00 -1.19 9.84
C ARG A 166 -7.51 -0.93 9.69
N PHE A 167 -6.94 -1.24 8.52
CA PHE A 167 -5.53 -1.05 8.25
C PHE A 167 -5.11 0.43 8.40
N ALA A 168 -5.92 1.37 7.91
CA ALA A 168 -5.64 2.79 8.01
C ALA A 168 -5.65 3.29 9.46
N PHE A 169 -6.64 2.89 10.26
CA PHE A 169 -6.74 3.28 11.66
C PHE A 169 -5.63 2.66 12.53
N GLU A 170 -5.33 1.36 12.35
CA GLU A 170 -4.21 0.70 13.03
C GLU A 170 -2.87 1.38 12.68
N THR A 171 -2.67 1.75 11.42
CA THR A 171 -1.48 2.48 10.97
C THR A 171 -1.40 3.87 11.60
N ALA A 172 -2.51 4.60 11.59
CA ALA A 172 -2.55 5.94 12.16
C ALA A 172 -2.32 5.93 13.68
N ALA A 173 -2.91 4.98 14.39
CA ALA A 173 -2.69 4.79 15.83
C ALA A 173 -1.21 4.52 16.14
N ALA A 174 -0.55 3.62 15.38
CA ALA A 174 0.87 3.32 15.55
C ALA A 174 1.79 4.51 15.23
N ARG A 175 1.32 5.47 14.45
CA ARG A 175 2.07 6.67 14.02
C ARG A 175 1.71 7.95 14.76
N GLY A 176 0.69 7.93 15.61
CA GLY A 176 0.12 9.15 16.20
C GLY A 176 -0.40 10.13 15.13
N ALA A 177 -0.94 9.62 14.03
CA ALA A 177 -1.33 10.39 12.86
C ALA A 177 -2.85 10.55 12.75
N THR A 178 -3.27 11.58 12.01
CA THR A 178 -4.67 11.78 11.63
C THR A 178 -5.05 10.85 10.46
N VAL A 179 -6.24 10.27 10.50
CA VAL A 179 -6.84 9.57 9.36
C VAL A 179 -7.71 10.54 8.57
N ARG A 180 -7.41 10.72 7.28
CA ARG A 180 -8.33 11.36 6.34
C ARG A 180 -9.05 10.29 5.55
N VAL A 181 -10.36 10.20 5.72
CA VAL A 181 -11.20 9.26 4.98
C VAL A 181 -11.84 9.97 3.81
N VAL A 182 -11.49 9.55 2.61
CA VAL A 182 -11.96 10.13 1.36
C VAL A 182 -13.11 9.29 0.80
N ARG A 183 -14.27 9.90 0.64
CA ARG A 183 -15.41 9.34 -0.07
C ARG A 183 -15.72 10.22 -1.29
N ALA A 184 -15.38 9.70 -2.46
CA ALA A 184 -15.70 10.35 -3.74
C ALA A 184 -16.95 9.70 -4.34
N TRP A 185 -17.83 10.51 -4.90
CA TRP A 185 -19.05 10.05 -5.53
C TRP A 185 -19.33 10.82 -6.83
N THR A 186 -20.09 10.21 -7.72
CA THR A 186 -20.51 10.83 -8.98
C THR A 186 -22.03 10.81 -9.07
N LEU A 187 -22.59 11.82 -9.75
CA LEU A 187 -24.02 11.85 -9.99
C LEU A 187 -24.41 10.65 -10.88
N PRO A 188 -25.33 9.77 -10.42
CA PRO A 188 -25.78 8.66 -11.25
C PRO A 188 -26.41 9.18 -12.57
N PRO A 189 -26.18 8.49 -13.70
CA PRO A 189 -26.66 8.94 -15.01
C PRO A 189 -28.17 9.19 -15.07
N VAL A 190 -28.97 8.49 -14.27
CA VAL A 190 -30.43 8.69 -14.21
C VAL A 190 -30.80 10.12 -13.85
N PHE A 191 -30.02 10.81 -13.00
CA PHE A 191 -30.27 12.20 -12.63
C PHE A 191 -29.86 13.19 -13.75
N ALA A 192 -28.86 12.82 -14.56
CA ALA A 192 -28.42 13.65 -15.68
C ALA A 192 -29.42 13.64 -16.85
N TYR A 193 -30.22 12.59 -17.01
CA TYR A 193 -31.13 12.42 -18.15
C TYR A 193 -32.60 12.54 -17.80
N SER A 194 -32.96 12.75 -16.54
CA SER A 194 -34.37 12.88 -16.11
C SER A 194 -34.59 14.18 -15.31
N PRO A 195 -35.21 15.21 -15.93
CA PRO A 195 -35.50 16.47 -15.23
C PRO A 195 -36.32 16.31 -13.95
N GLY A 196 -37.25 15.35 -13.92
CA GLY A 196 -38.07 15.08 -12.73
C GLY A 196 -37.21 14.48 -11.58
N SER A 197 -36.23 13.64 -11.91
CA SER A 197 -35.30 13.10 -10.91
C SER A 197 -34.36 14.17 -10.33
N MET A 198 -33.92 15.12 -11.15
CA MET A 198 -33.13 16.27 -10.69
C MET A 198 -33.92 17.14 -9.72
N HIS A 199 -35.20 17.42 -10.01
CA HIS A 199 -36.07 18.22 -9.11
C HIS A 199 -36.24 17.54 -7.74
N LEU A 200 -36.50 16.23 -7.72
CA LEU A 200 -36.57 15.46 -6.48
C LEU A 200 -35.26 15.44 -5.70
N LEU A 201 -34.14 15.40 -6.41
CA LEU A 201 -32.81 15.47 -5.80
C LEU A 201 -32.55 16.84 -5.15
N ASP A 202 -32.92 17.93 -5.84
CA ASP A 202 -32.79 19.29 -5.31
C ASP A 202 -33.70 19.51 -4.08
N GLU A 203 -34.92 18.99 -4.07
CA GLU A 203 -35.82 19.01 -2.91
C GLU A 203 -35.24 18.22 -1.72
N ALA A 204 -34.47 17.14 -1.97
CA ALA A 204 -33.80 16.36 -0.95
C ALA A 204 -32.48 16.97 -0.46
N GLY A 205 -32.07 18.14 -0.97
CA GLY A 205 -30.79 18.79 -0.63
C GLY A 205 -29.57 18.19 -1.30
N GLY A 206 -29.75 17.46 -2.41
CA GLY A 206 -28.68 16.79 -3.14
C GLY A 206 -28.38 15.39 -2.62
N LEU A 207 -27.32 14.76 -3.16
CA LEU A 207 -26.83 13.45 -2.71
C LEU A 207 -25.84 13.55 -1.55
N GLU A 208 -25.23 14.69 -1.35
CA GLU A 208 -24.18 14.90 -0.33
C GLU A 208 -24.61 14.49 1.09
N PRO A 209 -25.83 14.82 1.58
CA PRO A 209 -26.27 14.38 2.91
C PRO A 209 -26.35 12.86 3.06
N PHE A 210 -26.69 12.14 1.97
CA PHE A 210 -26.74 10.68 1.97
C PHE A 210 -25.33 10.08 2.00
N GLU A 211 -24.40 10.64 1.23
CA GLU A 211 -23.00 10.21 1.21
C GLU A 211 -22.30 10.51 2.53
N ALA A 212 -22.59 11.67 3.15
CA ALA A 212 -22.11 12.01 4.48
C ALA A 212 -22.60 11.04 5.55
N LYS A 213 -23.90 10.70 5.52
CA LYS A 213 -24.47 9.72 6.44
C LYS A 213 -23.84 8.32 6.26
N ALA A 214 -23.62 7.90 5.03
CA ALA A 214 -22.99 6.63 4.71
C ALA A 214 -21.53 6.59 5.21
N LEU A 215 -20.78 7.68 5.02
CA LEU A 215 -19.41 7.80 5.54
C LEU A 215 -19.39 7.79 7.07
N ALA A 216 -20.24 8.57 7.73
CA ALA A 216 -20.34 8.60 9.19
C ALA A 216 -20.69 7.23 9.76
N ALA A 217 -21.60 6.49 9.12
CA ALA A 217 -21.95 5.12 9.51
C ALA A 217 -20.77 4.16 9.38
N ALA A 218 -19.98 4.25 8.30
CA ALA A 218 -18.79 3.45 8.09
C ALA A 218 -17.68 3.76 9.11
N LEU A 219 -17.60 5.01 9.59
CA LEU A 219 -16.56 5.46 10.51
C LEU A 219 -16.89 5.20 11.98
N ARG A 220 -18.15 5.06 12.33
CA ARG A 220 -18.60 4.90 13.73
C ARG A 220 -17.85 3.80 14.49
N PRO A 221 -17.73 2.54 14.00
CA PRO A 221 -17.04 1.47 14.73
C PRO A 221 -15.55 1.76 14.95
N TRP A 222 -14.94 2.47 14.00
CA TRP A 222 -13.53 2.80 14.05
C TRP A 222 -13.22 3.93 15.03
N ARG A 223 -14.08 4.95 15.10
CA ARG A 223 -13.99 6.01 16.12
C ARG A 223 -14.16 5.48 17.52
N GLU A 224 -15.08 4.50 17.71
CA GLU A 224 -15.27 3.84 19.00
C GLU A 224 -14.05 3.00 19.40
N ARG A 225 -13.42 2.32 18.42
CA ARG A 225 -12.25 1.46 18.67
C ARG A 225 -10.94 2.24 18.83
N PHE A 226 -10.81 3.37 18.16
CA PHE A 226 -9.61 4.21 18.13
C PHE A 226 -9.94 5.67 18.51
N PRO A 227 -10.35 5.94 19.75
CA PRO A 227 -10.86 7.26 20.18
C PRO A 227 -9.78 8.35 20.11
N ASP A 228 -8.51 7.98 20.22
CA ASP A 228 -7.37 8.92 20.20
C ASP A 228 -6.88 9.24 18.78
N VAL A 229 -7.42 8.59 17.75
CA VAL A 229 -7.04 8.86 16.36
C VAL A 229 -7.93 9.98 15.80
N PRO A 230 -7.38 11.16 15.47
CA PRO A 230 -8.16 12.22 14.84
C PRO A 230 -8.64 11.78 13.44
N VAL A 231 -9.89 12.08 13.11
CA VAL A 231 -10.52 11.70 11.84
C VAL A 231 -11.01 12.92 11.10
N ILE A 232 -10.60 13.05 9.83
CA ILE A 232 -11.08 14.05 8.89
C ILE A 232 -11.93 13.34 7.83
N GLU A 233 -13.20 13.69 7.75
CA GLU A 233 -14.08 13.27 6.67
C GLU A 233 -13.88 14.17 5.46
N HIS A 234 -13.65 13.57 4.31
CA HIS A 234 -13.49 14.29 3.04
C HIS A 234 -14.47 13.71 2.03
N LEU A 235 -15.52 14.49 1.77
CA LEU A 235 -16.52 14.18 0.76
C LEU A 235 -16.29 15.08 -0.44
N GLU A 236 -16.24 14.49 -1.64
CA GLU A 236 -16.05 15.26 -2.85
C GLU A 236 -16.75 14.60 -4.04
N ILE A 237 -17.39 15.41 -4.86
CA ILE A 237 -17.96 14.95 -6.13
C ILE A 237 -16.85 14.83 -7.17
N GLY A 238 -16.68 13.63 -7.74
CA GLY A 238 -15.64 13.41 -8.72
C GLY A 238 -15.22 11.95 -8.85
N SER A 239 -14.23 11.72 -9.70
CA SER A 239 -13.61 10.42 -9.85
C SER A 239 -12.76 10.10 -8.61
N ALA A 240 -12.98 8.93 -7.99
CA ALA A 240 -12.29 8.53 -6.76
C ALA A 240 -10.76 8.58 -6.87
N GLY A 241 -10.19 8.21 -8.02
CA GLY A 241 -8.74 8.29 -8.25
C GLY A 241 -8.24 9.74 -8.26
N GLN A 242 -8.97 10.65 -8.90
CA GLN A 242 -8.59 12.07 -8.96
C GLN A 242 -8.71 12.75 -7.59
N VAL A 243 -9.79 12.46 -6.86
CA VAL A 243 -10.00 13.01 -5.51
C VAL A 243 -8.94 12.51 -4.54
N LEU A 244 -8.59 11.22 -4.57
CA LEU A 244 -7.49 10.69 -3.76
C LEU A 244 -6.15 11.36 -4.10
N LEU A 245 -5.86 11.54 -5.38
CA LEU A 245 -4.62 12.18 -5.81
C LEU A 245 -4.55 13.66 -5.45
N SER A 246 -5.69 14.39 -5.41
CA SER A 246 -5.71 15.80 -5.01
C SER A 246 -5.25 16.02 -3.57
N VAL A 247 -5.41 15.01 -2.70
CA VAL A 247 -4.99 15.05 -1.29
C VAL A 247 -3.67 14.31 -1.03
N ALA A 248 -3.06 13.68 -2.05
CA ALA A 248 -1.85 12.87 -1.92
C ALA A 248 -0.66 13.65 -1.32
N GLY A 249 -0.53 14.94 -1.63
CA GLY A 249 0.52 15.80 -1.08
C GLY A 249 0.50 15.96 0.45
N ARG A 250 -0.61 15.62 1.10
CA ARG A 250 -0.76 15.61 2.57
C ARG A 250 -0.46 14.25 3.19
N ALA A 251 -0.42 13.20 2.37
CA ALA A 251 -0.32 11.83 2.85
C ALA A 251 1.11 11.45 3.22
N GLN A 252 1.28 10.79 4.34
CA GLN A 252 2.46 9.98 4.66
C GLN A 252 2.28 8.52 4.22
N LEU A 253 1.04 8.11 4.03
CA LEU A 253 0.64 6.81 3.48
C LEU A 253 -0.75 6.96 2.87
N MET A 254 -0.93 6.47 1.66
CA MET A 254 -2.25 6.33 1.04
C MET A 254 -2.70 4.88 1.09
N VAL A 255 -3.93 4.64 1.51
CA VAL A 255 -4.51 3.30 1.66
C VAL A 255 -5.68 3.15 0.71
N VAL A 256 -5.63 2.14 -0.13
CA VAL A 256 -6.71 1.81 -1.09
C VAL A 256 -7.08 0.35 -0.99
N GLY A 257 -8.35 0.06 -1.20
CA GLY A 257 -8.87 -1.30 -1.21
C GLY A 257 -8.68 -1.98 -2.58
N ARG A 258 -8.51 -3.28 -2.57
CA ARG A 258 -8.57 -4.16 -3.74
C ARG A 258 -9.53 -5.31 -3.47
N ARG A 259 -10.57 -5.43 -4.30
CA ARG A 259 -11.48 -6.58 -4.22
C ARG A 259 -10.75 -7.88 -4.55
N ALA A 260 -10.87 -8.85 -3.65
CA ALA A 260 -10.21 -10.16 -3.77
C ALA A 260 -10.87 -11.11 -4.80
N HIS A 261 -11.76 -10.59 -5.69
CA HIS A 261 -12.45 -11.42 -6.65
C HIS A 261 -11.52 -11.85 -7.80
N ARG A 262 -11.41 -13.16 -7.98
CA ARG A 262 -10.88 -13.75 -9.22
C ARG A 262 -11.95 -13.64 -10.32
N THR A 263 -11.68 -12.86 -11.34
CA THR A 263 -12.50 -12.89 -12.57
C THR A 263 -12.05 -14.05 -13.47
N ALA A 264 -12.84 -14.41 -14.47
CA ALA A 264 -12.47 -15.42 -15.47
C ALA A 264 -11.16 -15.09 -16.24
N VAL A 265 -10.66 -13.86 -16.15
CA VAL A 265 -9.44 -13.33 -16.80
C VAL A 265 -8.28 -13.16 -15.80
N GLY A 266 -8.41 -13.62 -14.54
CA GLY A 266 -7.39 -13.51 -13.50
C GLY A 266 -7.67 -12.41 -12.46
N ALA A 267 -6.76 -12.28 -11.49
CA ALA A 267 -6.82 -11.24 -10.46
C ALA A 267 -6.53 -9.86 -11.07
N ARG A 268 -7.25 -8.82 -10.61
CA ARG A 268 -7.11 -7.45 -11.14
C ARG A 268 -6.93 -6.44 -10.02
N ILE A 269 -6.06 -5.47 -10.27
CA ILE A 269 -5.98 -4.25 -9.50
C ILE A 269 -7.10 -3.32 -10.01
N GLY A 270 -7.98 -2.84 -9.15
CA GLY A 270 -9.03 -1.90 -9.55
C GLY A 270 -8.48 -0.59 -10.14
N SER A 271 -9.25 0.09 -10.97
CA SER A 271 -8.82 1.31 -11.65
C SER A 271 -8.36 2.43 -10.70
N VAL A 272 -9.00 2.55 -9.53
CA VAL A 272 -8.63 3.53 -8.50
C VAL A 272 -7.27 3.19 -7.90
N ALA A 273 -7.07 1.94 -7.45
CA ALA A 273 -5.80 1.50 -6.91
C ALA A 273 -4.67 1.61 -7.96
N HIS A 274 -4.95 1.24 -9.21
CA HIS A 274 -4.00 1.39 -10.32
C HIS A 274 -3.60 2.86 -10.52
N GLY A 275 -4.57 3.77 -10.63
CA GLY A 275 -4.29 5.20 -10.78
C GLY A 275 -3.47 5.79 -9.62
N VAL A 276 -3.84 5.44 -8.38
CA VAL A 276 -3.12 5.88 -7.18
C VAL A 276 -1.69 5.34 -7.16
N LEU A 277 -1.49 4.06 -7.45
CA LEU A 277 -0.16 3.44 -7.51
C LEU A 277 0.75 4.11 -8.53
N HIS A 278 0.21 4.59 -9.65
CA HIS A 278 0.98 5.26 -10.69
C HIS A 278 1.28 6.73 -10.39
N HIS A 279 0.42 7.44 -9.67
CA HIS A 279 0.48 8.91 -9.60
C HIS A 279 0.68 9.48 -8.19
N ALA A 280 0.48 8.70 -7.11
CA ALA A 280 0.70 9.23 -5.76
C ALA A 280 2.19 9.40 -5.46
N ASP A 281 2.60 10.51 -4.82
CA ASP A 281 3.99 10.79 -4.45
C ASP A 281 4.39 10.24 -3.07
N CYS A 282 3.46 9.57 -2.38
CA CYS A 282 3.66 8.93 -1.09
C CYS A 282 3.62 7.39 -1.23
N PRO A 283 4.09 6.65 -0.22
CA PRO A 283 3.86 5.21 -0.14
C PRO A 283 2.37 4.86 -0.25
N VAL A 284 2.07 3.75 -0.93
CA VAL A 284 0.69 3.30 -1.17
C VAL A 284 0.51 1.88 -0.64
N ALA A 285 -0.42 1.71 0.29
CA ALA A 285 -0.88 0.42 0.76
C ALA A 285 -2.11 -0.04 -0.03
N VAL A 286 -2.04 -1.24 -0.59
CA VAL A 286 -3.18 -1.91 -1.23
C VAL A 286 -3.64 -3.04 -0.32
N VAL A 287 -4.87 -2.89 0.19
CA VAL A 287 -5.46 -3.83 1.14
C VAL A 287 -6.48 -4.70 0.43
N PRO A 288 -6.28 -6.04 0.40
CA PRO A 288 -7.28 -6.96 -0.12
C PRO A 288 -8.51 -6.98 0.79
N HIS A 289 -9.69 -6.96 0.20
CA HIS A 289 -10.98 -7.12 0.90
C HIS A 289 -11.92 -8.02 0.11
N ALA A 290 -12.92 -8.59 0.78
CA ALA A 290 -13.89 -9.51 0.19
C ALA A 290 -14.78 -8.84 -0.87
#